data_6e672beec82024666a8efba3d25621e9
#
_entry.id   6e672beec82024666a8efba3d25621e9
#
_cell.length_a   1.000
_cell.length_b   1.000
_cell.length_c   1.000
_cell.angle_alpha   90.00
_cell.angle_beta   90.00
_cell.angle_gamma   90.00
#
_symmetry.space_group_name_H-M   'P 1'
#
loop_
_entity.id
_entity.type
_entity.pdbx_description
1 polymer ?
#
loop_
_entity_poly.entity_id
_entity_poly.type
_entity_poly.pdbx_seq_one_letter_code
_entity_poly.pdbx_strand_id
1 'polypeptide(L)'
;MLNKLQAVANRYEELCAKSEQPDFYADPKKAAKLLREKNDLEPVVEAFHAYQKAESDMAGALELMSDPEMKELAQEEYALAKAAKEELFEKLQILLLPKDPNDEKNVIVEIRGGVGGEESALFAHSLFRMYSMYAAKQNWTVELLNYSETELGGVKEADFLINGRGAYSRMKWESGVHRVQRVPETESGGRVHTSTATVAVLPEMEEVDVQIDPKDIEMQVYRASGAGGQHVNKTSSAVRLIHKPSGIVVACQEERSQLQNREKCMRMLASKLYEIEQERLQSENDGMRRSQVGTGMRNERIRTYNFPQGRVTDHRVGLTLYRIDSIMDGDIDEIINALATADQAERLKNAAK
;
A
#
# COMPACT_ATOMS: atom_id res chain seq x y z
N MET A 1 -2.94 -18.12 19.76
CA MET A 1 -3.31 -16.69 19.66
C MET A 1 -2.80 -15.90 20.85
N LEU A 2 -3.18 -16.22 22.08
CA LEU A 2 -2.78 -15.50 23.30
C LEU A 2 -1.27 -15.32 23.46
N ASN A 3 -0.46 -16.34 23.18
CA ASN A 3 1.00 -16.25 23.24
C ASN A 3 1.58 -15.21 22.23
N LYS A 4 0.95 -15.07 21.06
CA LYS A 4 1.33 -14.04 20.09
C LYS A 4 0.97 -12.64 20.58
N LEU A 5 -0.21 -12.47 21.18
CA LEU A 5 -0.65 -11.21 21.76
C LEU A 5 0.26 -10.77 22.91
N GLN A 6 0.67 -11.70 23.78
CA GLN A 6 1.63 -11.39 24.85
C GLN A 6 2.99 -10.95 24.30
N ALA A 7 3.47 -11.60 23.23
CA ALA A 7 4.71 -11.19 22.59
C ALA A 7 4.61 -9.77 21.98
N VAL A 8 3.44 -9.43 21.41
CA VAL A 8 3.15 -8.08 20.89
C VAL A 8 3.13 -7.05 22.01
N ALA A 9 2.48 -7.36 23.15
CA ALA A 9 2.45 -6.46 24.31
C ALA A 9 3.85 -6.22 24.87
N ASN A 10 4.66 -7.26 25.05
CA ASN A 10 6.05 -7.13 25.49
C ASN A 10 6.88 -6.28 24.52
N ARG A 11 6.68 -6.46 23.21
CA ARG A 11 7.36 -5.66 22.19
C ARG A 11 6.98 -4.18 22.26
N TYR A 12 5.70 -3.89 22.47
CA TYR A 12 5.22 -2.52 22.66
C TYR A 12 5.85 -1.86 23.90
N GLU A 13 5.92 -2.57 25.03
CA GLU A 13 6.59 -2.07 26.25
C GLU A 13 8.07 -1.78 26.01
N GLU A 14 8.79 -2.67 25.28
CA GLU A 14 10.17 -2.40 24.88
C GLU A 14 10.32 -1.13 24.04
N LEU A 15 9.38 -0.89 23.11
CA LEU A 15 9.38 0.30 22.27
C LEU A 15 9.06 1.56 23.08
N CYS A 16 8.14 1.48 24.03
CA CYS A 16 7.87 2.57 24.98
C CYS A 16 9.13 2.92 25.79
N ALA A 17 9.75 1.93 26.42
CA ALA A 17 10.98 2.12 27.19
C ALA A 17 12.13 2.69 26.34
N LYS A 18 12.26 2.29 25.08
CA LYS A 18 13.26 2.83 24.15
C LYS A 18 12.95 4.28 23.76
N SER A 19 11.67 4.63 23.58
CA SER A 19 11.27 5.98 23.18
C SER A 19 11.51 7.02 24.27
N GLU A 20 11.65 6.61 25.55
CA GLU A 20 11.96 7.46 26.69
C GLU A 20 13.46 7.72 26.89
N GLN A 21 14.33 7.00 26.15
CA GLN A 21 15.77 7.16 26.28
C GLN A 21 16.24 8.48 25.63
N PRO A 22 17.18 9.22 26.27
CA PRO A 22 17.67 10.50 25.73
C PRO A 22 18.27 10.42 24.33
N ASP A 23 18.89 9.28 23.99
CA ASP A 23 19.57 9.06 22.72
C ASP A 23 18.63 8.57 21.60
N PHE A 24 17.33 8.42 21.88
CA PHE A 24 16.36 7.87 20.92
C PHE A 24 16.29 8.66 19.61
N TYR A 25 16.39 9.99 19.70
CA TYR A 25 16.30 10.90 18.55
C TYR A 25 17.66 11.19 17.89
N ALA A 26 18.75 10.54 18.31
CA ALA A 26 20.07 10.71 17.69
C ALA A 26 20.09 10.27 16.22
N ASP A 27 19.26 9.27 15.85
CA ASP A 27 19.04 8.84 14.48
C ASP A 27 17.56 9.02 14.11
N PRO A 28 17.22 10.12 13.39
CA PRO A 28 15.83 10.42 13.06
C PRO A 28 15.12 9.36 12.21
N LYS A 29 15.84 8.71 11.28
CA LYS A 29 15.26 7.64 10.42
C LYS A 29 14.90 6.41 11.26
N LYS A 30 15.78 6.00 12.16
CA LYS A 30 15.56 4.87 13.05
C LYS A 30 14.47 5.15 14.07
N ALA A 31 14.47 6.35 14.65
CA ALA A 31 13.43 6.80 15.58
C ALA A 31 12.05 6.80 14.91
N ALA A 32 11.93 7.35 13.70
CA ALA A 32 10.68 7.34 12.94
C ALA A 32 10.15 5.92 12.67
N LYS A 33 11.03 4.97 12.33
CA LYS A 33 10.67 3.57 12.12
C LYS A 33 10.14 2.90 13.39
N LEU A 34 10.81 3.13 14.54
CA LEU A 34 10.40 2.55 15.82
C LEU A 34 9.09 3.18 16.34
N LEU A 35 8.89 4.48 16.12
CA LEU A 35 7.63 5.16 16.47
C LEU A 35 6.45 4.66 15.61
N ARG A 36 6.68 4.40 14.32
CA ARG A 36 5.66 3.77 13.47
C ARG A 36 5.30 2.38 13.99
N GLU A 37 6.29 1.54 14.28
CA GLU A 37 6.08 0.20 14.87
C GLU A 37 5.29 0.29 16.17
N LYS A 38 5.62 1.23 17.05
CA LYS A 38 4.88 1.47 18.30
C LYS A 38 3.42 1.82 18.05
N ASN A 39 3.15 2.80 17.18
CA ASN A 39 1.79 3.24 16.84
C ASN A 39 0.96 2.12 16.18
N ASP A 40 1.60 1.25 15.41
CA ASP A 40 0.93 0.09 14.78
C ASP A 40 0.52 -0.99 15.79
N LEU A 41 1.31 -1.17 16.86
CA LEU A 41 1.04 -2.15 17.92
C LEU A 41 0.05 -1.63 18.96
N GLU A 42 -0.05 -0.32 19.16
CA GLU A 42 -0.88 0.30 20.20
C GLU A 42 -2.35 -0.17 20.16
N PRO A 43 -3.08 -0.17 19.03
CA PRO A 43 -4.47 -0.64 19.01
C PRO A 43 -4.63 -2.12 19.36
N VAL A 44 -3.62 -2.93 19.06
CA VAL A 44 -3.61 -4.37 19.40
C VAL A 44 -3.44 -4.55 20.89
N VAL A 45 -2.53 -3.78 21.51
CA VAL A 45 -2.23 -3.85 22.95
C VAL A 45 -3.40 -3.32 23.77
N GLU A 46 -4.01 -2.22 23.35
CA GLU A 46 -5.22 -1.68 24.02
C GLU A 46 -6.37 -2.70 24.01
N ALA A 47 -6.65 -3.30 22.85
CA ALA A 47 -7.68 -4.31 22.72
C ALA A 47 -7.34 -5.57 23.53
N PHE A 48 -6.06 -5.94 23.64
CA PHE A 48 -5.62 -7.09 24.43
C PHE A 48 -5.75 -6.84 25.93
N HIS A 49 -5.38 -5.65 26.43
CA HIS A 49 -5.59 -5.27 27.84
C HIS A 49 -7.08 -5.23 28.19
N ALA A 50 -7.93 -4.69 27.30
CA ALA A 50 -9.37 -4.70 27.48
C ALA A 50 -9.92 -6.14 27.52
N TYR A 51 -9.42 -7.03 26.69
CA TYR A 51 -9.78 -8.45 26.69
C TYR A 51 -9.39 -9.14 28.02
N GLN A 52 -8.17 -8.90 28.50
CA GLN A 52 -7.71 -9.43 29.79
C GLN A 52 -8.54 -8.91 30.96
N LYS A 53 -8.92 -7.61 30.91
CA LYS A 53 -9.80 -7.02 31.89
C LYS A 53 -11.17 -7.66 31.89
N ALA A 54 -11.80 -7.83 30.73
CA ALA A 54 -13.09 -8.51 30.60
C ALA A 54 -13.04 -9.97 31.10
N GLU A 55 -11.91 -10.66 30.89
CA GLU A 55 -11.69 -12.01 31.43
C GLU A 55 -11.57 -12.02 32.96
N SER A 56 -10.87 -11.03 33.55
CA SER A 56 -10.78 -10.86 35.00
C SER A 56 -12.12 -10.48 35.61
N ASP A 57 -12.87 -9.55 34.99
CA ASP A 57 -14.20 -9.14 35.45
C ASP A 57 -15.18 -10.33 35.42
N MET A 58 -15.11 -11.17 34.39
CA MET A 58 -15.90 -12.40 34.27
C MET A 58 -15.56 -13.41 35.37
N ALA A 59 -14.27 -13.55 35.72
CA ALA A 59 -13.84 -14.40 36.81
C ALA A 59 -14.31 -13.88 38.19
N GLY A 60 -14.19 -12.58 38.43
CA GLY A 60 -14.66 -11.91 39.62
C GLY A 60 -16.19 -12.04 39.81
N ALA A 61 -16.95 -11.84 38.73
CA ALA A 61 -18.41 -12.01 38.77
C ALA A 61 -18.81 -13.46 39.10
N LEU A 62 -18.06 -14.46 38.60
CA LEU A 62 -18.26 -15.85 38.92
C LEU A 62 -18.05 -16.16 40.41
N GLU A 63 -17.07 -15.57 41.05
CA GLU A 63 -16.84 -15.72 42.52
C GLU A 63 -17.99 -15.08 43.32
N LEU A 64 -18.46 -13.90 42.90
CA LEU A 64 -19.57 -13.19 43.55
C LEU A 64 -20.94 -13.88 43.37
N MET A 65 -21.13 -14.72 42.36
CA MET A 65 -22.34 -15.52 42.19
C MET A 65 -22.59 -16.55 43.32
N SER A 66 -21.57 -16.85 44.12
CA SER A 66 -21.70 -17.73 45.27
C SER A 66 -22.37 -17.04 46.47
N ASP A 67 -22.47 -15.72 46.50
CA ASP A 67 -23.16 -14.93 47.50
C ASP A 67 -24.63 -14.72 47.12
N PRO A 68 -25.62 -15.14 47.93
CA PRO A 68 -27.04 -14.99 47.60
C PRO A 68 -27.51 -13.56 47.43
N GLU A 69 -26.90 -12.59 48.17
CA GLU A 69 -27.27 -11.18 48.10
C GLU A 69 -26.75 -10.49 46.82
N MET A 70 -25.63 -10.97 46.27
CA MET A 70 -24.98 -10.40 45.09
C MET A 70 -25.29 -11.14 43.78
N LYS A 71 -26.01 -12.24 43.85
CA LYS A 71 -26.19 -13.19 42.75
C LYS A 71 -26.79 -12.58 41.48
N GLU A 72 -27.84 -11.74 41.61
CA GLU A 72 -28.49 -11.13 40.43
C GLU A 72 -27.56 -10.14 39.77
N LEU A 73 -26.90 -9.25 40.52
CA LEU A 73 -25.94 -8.27 40.01
C LEU A 73 -24.74 -8.96 39.36
N ALA A 74 -24.20 -10.02 40.00
CA ALA A 74 -23.07 -10.76 39.46
C ALA A 74 -23.44 -11.51 38.16
N GLN A 75 -24.69 -11.96 37.99
CA GLN A 75 -25.16 -12.54 36.74
C GLN A 75 -25.21 -11.51 35.61
N GLU A 76 -25.65 -10.28 35.88
CA GLU A 76 -25.66 -9.20 34.87
C GLU A 76 -24.23 -8.81 34.50
N GLU A 77 -23.33 -8.62 35.47
CA GLU A 77 -21.93 -8.30 35.22
C GLU A 77 -21.22 -9.41 34.43
N TYR A 78 -21.47 -10.69 34.74
CA TYR A 78 -20.93 -11.81 34.00
C TYR A 78 -21.40 -11.79 32.54
N ALA A 79 -22.70 -11.54 32.29
CA ALA A 79 -23.24 -11.49 30.92
C ALA A 79 -22.61 -10.35 30.11
N LEU A 80 -22.45 -9.18 30.72
CA LEU A 80 -21.81 -8.02 30.08
C LEU A 80 -20.31 -8.28 29.79
N ALA A 81 -19.58 -8.80 30.76
CA ALA A 81 -18.16 -9.12 30.61
C ALA A 81 -17.94 -10.22 29.55
N LYS A 82 -18.84 -11.21 29.48
CA LYS A 82 -18.80 -12.27 28.46
C LYS A 82 -19.01 -11.70 27.05
N ALA A 83 -20.04 -10.86 26.86
CA ALA A 83 -20.32 -10.23 25.58
C ALA A 83 -19.13 -9.34 25.13
N ALA A 84 -18.60 -8.53 26.04
CA ALA A 84 -17.42 -7.70 25.78
C ALA A 84 -16.19 -8.54 25.40
N LYS A 85 -15.96 -9.69 26.08
CA LYS A 85 -14.86 -10.61 25.78
C LYS A 85 -14.99 -11.20 24.38
N GLU A 86 -16.20 -11.61 23.96
CA GLU A 86 -16.47 -12.14 22.63
C GLU A 86 -16.23 -11.09 21.53
N GLU A 87 -16.72 -9.88 21.70
CA GLU A 87 -16.50 -8.75 20.77
C GLU A 87 -15.00 -8.39 20.66
N LEU A 88 -14.31 -8.28 21.80
CA LEU A 88 -12.88 -7.98 21.83
C LEU A 88 -12.05 -9.11 21.21
N PHE A 89 -12.47 -10.36 21.34
CA PHE A 89 -11.80 -11.48 20.70
C PHE A 89 -11.90 -11.42 19.17
N GLU A 90 -13.07 -11.09 18.62
CA GLU A 90 -13.25 -10.88 17.18
C GLU A 90 -12.41 -9.69 16.69
N LYS A 91 -12.43 -8.59 17.44
CA LYS A 91 -11.60 -7.40 17.13
C LYS A 91 -10.10 -7.73 17.12
N LEU A 92 -9.63 -8.51 18.10
CA LEU A 92 -8.23 -8.94 18.15
C LEU A 92 -7.85 -9.87 16.98
N GLN A 93 -8.76 -10.73 16.53
CA GLN A 93 -8.53 -11.56 15.34
C GLN A 93 -8.31 -10.69 14.10
N ILE A 94 -9.08 -9.62 13.94
CA ILE A 94 -8.95 -8.68 12.82
C ILE A 94 -7.63 -7.90 12.93
N LEU A 95 -7.30 -7.39 14.12
CA LEU A 95 -6.08 -6.60 14.36
C LEU A 95 -4.79 -7.41 14.18
N LEU A 96 -4.83 -8.73 14.37
CA LEU A 96 -3.70 -9.63 14.15
C LEU A 96 -3.52 -10.05 12.69
N LEU A 97 -4.44 -9.70 11.79
CA LEU A 97 -4.23 -9.94 10.37
C LEU A 97 -3.02 -9.14 9.89
N PRO A 98 -2.17 -9.73 9.06
CA PRO A 98 -1.03 -9.01 8.51
C PRO A 98 -1.52 -7.79 7.72
N LYS A 99 -1.12 -6.61 8.17
CA LYS A 99 -1.36 -5.36 7.44
C LYS A 99 -0.49 -5.35 6.18
N ASP A 100 -1.03 -4.82 5.09
CA ASP A 100 -0.22 -4.56 3.90
C ASP A 100 0.77 -3.43 4.22
N PRO A 101 2.09 -3.63 4.02
CA PRO A 101 3.09 -2.60 4.31
C PRO A 101 2.88 -1.33 3.47
N ASN A 102 2.11 -1.41 2.39
CA ASN A 102 1.78 -0.28 1.54
C ASN A 102 0.56 0.52 2.01
N ASP A 103 -0.23 0.00 2.97
CA ASP A 103 -1.50 0.62 3.38
C ASP A 103 -1.36 2.07 3.87
N GLU A 104 -0.22 2.44 4.46
CA GLU A 104 0.04 3.81 4.93
C GLU A 104 0.63 4.75 3.87
N LYS A 105 1.01 4.22 2.70
CA LYS A 105 1.64 5.00 1.64
C LYS A 105 0.64 5.91 0.93
N ASN A 106 1.17 6.94 0.29
CA ASN A 106 0.49 7.68 -0.74
C ASN A 106 0.18 6.76 -1.93
N VAL A 107 -0.70 7.17 -2.81
CA VAL A 107 -1.17 6.33 -3.90
C VAL A 107 -1.13 7.05 -5.24
N ILE A 108 -0.60 6.37 -6.25
CA ILE A 108 -0.69 6.79 -7.64
C ILE A 108 -1.90 6.10 -8.26
N VAL A 109 -2.80 6.89 -8.83
CA VAL A 109 -3.98 6.41 -9.54
C VAL A 109 -3.83 6.73 -11.02
N GLU A 110 -3.92 5.72 -11.86
CA GLU A 110 -3.88 5.85 -13.31
C GLU A 110 -5.25 5.48 -13.87
N ILE A 111 -5.88 6.40 -14.59
CA ILE A 111 -7.18 6.18 -15.23
C ILE A 111 -6.99 6.26 -16.73
N ARG A 112 -7.49 5.26 -17.44
CA ARG A 112 -7.47 5.24 -18.92
C ARG A 112 -8.85 4.93 -19.48
N GLY A 113 -9.23 5.63 -20.55
CA GLY A 113 -10.40 5.26 -21.35
C GLY A 113 -10.21 3.86 -21.93
N GLY A 114 -11.23 3.01 -21.77
CA GLY A 114 -11.24 1.64 -22.32
C GLY A 114 -12.09 1.53 -23.60
N VAL A 115 -12.98 0.54 -23.64
CA VAL A 115 -13.88 0.34 -24.78
C VAL A 115 -15.03 1.33 -24.75
N GLY A 116 -15.20 2.13 -25.82
CA GLY A 116 -16.33 3.09 -25.92
C GLY A 116 -15.99 4.38 -26.66
N GLY A 117 -14.74 4.52 -27.16
CA GLY A 117 -14.31 5.73 -27.88
C GLY A 117 -14.37 6.97 -26.98
N GLU A 118 -14.90 8.07 -27.47
CA GLU A 118 -14.99 9.34 -26.74
C GLU A 118 -15.78 9.23 -25.43
N GLU A 119 -16.85 8.42 -25.41
CA GLU A 119 -17.64 8.20 -24.18
C GLU A 119 -16.81 7.56 -23.07
N SER A 120 -15.83 6.70 -23.40
CA SER A 120 -14.92 6.13 -22.41
C SER A 120 -13.98 7.17 -21.83
N ALA A 121 -13.57 8.18 -22.63
CA ALA A 121 -12.75 9.29 -22.18
C ALA A 121 -13.54 10.26 -21.28
N LEU A 122 -14.79 10.55 -21.61
CA LEU A 122 -15.71 11.34 -20.76
C LEU A 122 -15.98 10.63 -19.43
N PHE A 123 -16.11 9.31 -19.45
CA PHE A 123 -16.28 8.54 -18.23
C PHE A 123 -14.99 8.52 -17.39
N ALA A 124 -13.82 8.40 -18.01
CA ALA A 124 -12.53 8.51 -17.31
C ALA A 124 -12.39 9.87 -16.61
N HIS A 125 -12.78 10.96 -17.25
CA HIS A 125 -12.87 12.29 -16.63
C HIS A 125 -13.81 12.30 -15.42
N SER A 126 -14.99 11.67 -15.55
CA SER A 126 -15.96 11.58 -14.45
C SER A 126 -15.40 10.80 -13.24
N LEU A 127 -14.62 9.73 -13.47
CA LEU A 127 -13.93 8.98 -12.42
C LEU A 127 -12.82 9.80 -11.76
N PHE A 128 -12.02 10.52 -12.54
CA PHE A 128 -10.99 11.43 -12.01
C PHE A 128 -11.60 12.48 -11.09
N ARG A 129 -12.71 13.12 -11.50
CA ARG A 129 -13.46 14.06 -10.67
C ARG A 129 -13.94 13.39 -9.38
N MET A 130 -14.56 12.20 -9.47
CA MET A 130 -15.06 11.44 -8.32
C MET A 130 -13.95 11.17 -7.28
N TYR A 131 -12.78 10.69 -7.72
CA TYR A 131 -11.66 10.42 -6.83
C TYR A 131 -11.03 11.69 -6.25
N SER A 132 -10.98 12.77 -7.03
CA SER A 132 -10.52 14.07 -6.53
C SER A 132 -11.44 14.62 -5.43
N MET A 133 -12.75 14.47 -5.59
CA MET A 133 -13.73 14.87 -4.57
C MET A 133 -13.67 13.97 -3.33
N TYR A 134 -13.46 12.66 -3.52
CA TYR A 134 -13.23 11.74 -2.42
C TYR A 134 -11.96 12.11 -1.62
N ALA A 135 -10.86 12.36 -2.30
CA ALA A 135 -9.61 12.79 -1.66
C ALA A 135 -9.80 14.08 -0.85
N ALA A 136 -10.52 15.07 -1.40
CA ALA A 136 -10.83 16.31 -0.69
C ALA A 136 -11.67 16.06 0.58
N LYS A 137 -12.64 15.15 0.56
CA LYS A 137 -13.43 14.75 1.74
C LYS A 137 -12.59 14.11 2.83
N GLN A 138 -11.53 13.37 2.44
CA GLN A 138 -10.59 12.73 3.35
C GLN A 138 -9.46 13.67 3.82
N ASN A 139 -9.48 14.94 3.41
CA ASN A 139 -8.41 15.92 3.62
C ASN A 139 -7.06 15.51 3.00
N TRP A 140 -7.09 14.77 1.89
CA TRP A 140 -5.93 14.42 1.10
C TRP A 140 -5.72 15.43 -0.03
N THR A 141 -4.48 15.59 -0.48
CA THR A 141 -4.16 16.46 -1.61
C THR A 141 -3.96 15.63 -2.88
N VAL A 142 -4.41 16.16 -4.01
CA VAL A 142 -4.27 15.53 -5.33
C VAL A 142 -3.26 16.33 -6.14
N GLU A 143 -2.24 15.64 -6.63
CA GLU A 143 -1.22 16.21 -7.52
C GLU A 143 -1.30 15.52 -8.88
N LEU A 144 -1.47 16.28 -9.93
CA LEU A 144 -1.59 15.78 -11.29
C LEU A 144 -0.20 15.50 -11.87
N LEU A 145 0.06 14.25 -12.27
CA LEU A 145 1.32 13.82 -12.87
C LEU A 145 1.26 13.86 -14.40
N ASN A 146 0.17 13.33 -14.97
CA ASN A 146 -0.05 13.31 -16.42
C ASN A 146 -1.55 13.45 -16.70
N TYR A 147 -1.90 14.21 -17.74
CA TYR A 147 -3.28 14.44 -18.11
C TYR A 147 -3.41 14.67 -19.62
N SER A 148 -4.01 13.71 -20.29
CA SER A 148 -4.24 13.76 -21.74
C SER A 148 -5.72 13.97 -22.05
N GLU A 149 -6.09 15.18 -22.40
CA GLU A 149 -7.47 15.59 -22.67
C GLU A 149 -7.88 15.28 -24.11
N THR A 150 -9.17 15.06 -24.35
CA THR A 150 -9.75 14.96 -25.68
C THR A 150 -10.40 16.28 -26.08
N GLU A 151 -10.71 16.45 -27.38
CA GLU A 151 -11.34 17.67 -27.92
C GLU A 151 -12.73 17.94 -27.29
N LEU A 152 -13.42 16.91 -26.79
CA LEU A 152 -14.74 16.99 -26.17
C LEU A 152 -14.71 17.04 -24.64
N GLY A 153 -13.55 17.34 -24.04
CA GLY A 153 -13.39 17.43 -22.59
C GLY A 153 -13.34 16.09 -21.86
N GLY A 154 -13.17 15.00 -22.58
CA GLY A 154 -12.87 13.69 -22.01
C GLY A 154 -11.37 13.56 -21.70
N VAL A 155 -10.99 12.47 -21.05
CA VAL A 155 -9.61 12.15 -20.68
C VAL A 155 -9.20 10.79 -21.21
N LYS A 156 -8.19 10.77 -22.08
CA LYS A 156 -7.61 9.51 -22.56
C LYS A 156 -6.83 8.81 -21.47
N GLU A 157 -6.06 9.59 -20.72
CA GLU A 157 -5.20 9.13 -19.65
C GLU A 157 -5.07 10.23 -18.59
N ALA A 158 -5.25 9.88 -17.33
CA ALA A 158 -5.00 10.73 -16.18
C ALA A 158 -4.22 9.95 -15.13
N ASP A 159 -3.01 10.40 -14.84
CA ASP A 159 -2.18 9.86 -13.77
C ASP A 159 -2.02 10.94 -12.71
N PHE A 160 -2.35 10.60 -11.48
CA PHE A 160 -2.30 11.55 -10.36
C PHE A 160 -1.91 10.87 -9.06
N LEU A 161 -1.22 11.61 -8.23
CA LEU A 161 -0.81 11.21 -6.90
C LEU A 161 -1.82 11.74 -5.89
N ILE A 162 -2.27 10.88 -4.98
CA ILE A 162 -3.07 11.27 -3.82
C ILE A 162 -2.15 11.18 -2.60
N ASN A 163 -1.83 12.33 -2.03
CA ASN A 163 -1.00 12.47 -0.85
C ASN A 163 -1.89 12.48 0.39
N GLY A 164 -1.78 11.45 1.21
CA GLY A 164 -2.51 11.35 2.46
C GLY A 164 -2.24 10.05 3.20
N ARG A 165 -2.21 10.12 4.51
CA ARG A 165 -1.99 8.94 5.34
C ARG A 165 -3.10 7.92 5.12
N GLY A 166 -2.73 6.70 4.75
CA GLY A 166 -3.69 5.63 4.51
C GLY A 166 -4.43 5.71 3.17
N ALA A 167 -3.99 6.61 2.25
CA ALA A 167 -4.65 6.77 0.95
C ALA A 167 -4.65 5.46 0.15
N TYR A 168 -3.53 4.72 0.13
CA TYR A 168 -3.47 3.44 -0.56
C TYR A 168 -4.44 2.41 0.03
N SER A 169 -4.59 2.33 1.35
CA SER A 169 -5.47 1.37 2.02
C SER A 169 -6.94 1.49 1.59
N ARG A 170 -7.36 2.72 1.22
CA ARG A 170 -8.72 3.02 0.76
C ARG A 170 -8.83 2.86 -0.76
N MET A 171 -7.88 3.41 -1.50
CA MET A 171 -7.93 3.46 -2.96
C MET A 171 -7.62 2.11 -3.63
N LYS A 172 -6.88 1.21 -3.00
CA LYS A 172 -6.56 -0.13 -3.56
C LYS A 172 -7.78 -0.92 -4.03
N TRP A 173 -8.95 -0.66 -3.45
CA TRP A 173 -10.23 -1.29 -3.80
C TRP A 173 -10.85 -0.76 -5.09
N GLU A 174 -10.34 0.36 -5.62
CA GLU A 174 -10.83 0.99 -6.85
C GLU A 174 -10.11 0.47 -8.11
N SER A 175 -9.08 -0.37 -7.96
CA SER A 175 -8.35 -0.94 -9.08
C SER A 175 -9.19 -1.93 -9.88
N GLY A 176 -9.21 -1.78 -11.21
CA GLY A 176 -9.90 -2.67 -12.12
C GLY A 176 -10.64 -1.97 -13.26
N VAL A 177 -11.59 -2.68 -13.86
CA VAL A 177 -12.39 -2.17 -14.98
C VAL A 177 -13.73 -1.63 -14.46
N HIS A 178 -13.97 -0.35 -14.66
CA HIS A 178 -15.22 0.33 -14.36
C HIS A 178 -16.08 0.41 -15.61
N ARG A 179 -17.36 0.08 -15.50
CA ARG A 179 -18.31 0.09 -16.61
C ARG A 179 -19.39 1.13 -16.40
N VAL A 180 -19.61 1.97 -17.38
CA VAL A 180 -20.72 2.93 -17.40
C VAL A 180 -21.80 2.54 -18.37
N GLN A 181 -23.04 2.79 -18.01
CA GLN A 181 -24.25 2.71 -18.83
C GLN A 181 -24.98 4.04 -18.74
N ARG A 182 -24.88 4.86 -19.78
CA ARG A 182 -25.59 6.14 -19.92
C ARG A 182 -25.83 6.46 -21.38
N VAL A 183 -26.69 7.44 -21.64
CA VAL A 183 -26.78 8.06 -22.96
C VAL A 183 -25.63 9.07 -23.05
N PRO A 184 -24.66 8.88 -23.96
CA PRO A 184 -23.57 9.83 -24.11
C PRO A 184 -24.06 11.22 -24.54
N GLU A 185 -23.35 12.27 -24.16
CA GLU A 185 -23.64 13.62 -24.64
C GLU A 185 -23.46 13.77 -26.16
N THR A 186 -22.66 12.86 -26.76
CA THR A 186 -22.41 12.78 -28.20
C THR A 186 -23.47 11.99 -28.97
N GLU A 187 -24.44 11.37 -28.29
CA GLU A 187 -25.45 10.52 -28.92
C GLU A 187 -26.77 11.28 -29.17
N SER A 188 -27.09 11.51 -30.43
CA SER A 188 -28.34 12.22 -30.82
C SER A 188 -29.60 11.35 -30.77
N GLY A 189 -29.46 10.02 -30.80
CA GLY A 189 -30.56 9.06 -30.85
C GLY A 189 -31.08 8.59 -29.50
N GLY A 190 -30.56 9.10 -28.39
CA GLY A 190 -31.00 8.76 -27.02
C GLY A 190 -30.71 7.30 -26.63
N ARG A 191 -29.81 6.60 -27.31
CA ARG A 191 -29.47 5.21 -27.04
C ARG A 191 -28.51 5.09 -25.87
N VAL A 192 -28.78 4.16 -24.97
CA VAL A 192 -27.87 3.83 -23.87
C VAL A 192 -26.63 3.10 -24.40
N HIS A 193 -25.47 3.70 -24.21
CA HIS A 193 -24.19 3.08 -24.52
C HIS A 193 -23.57 2.45 -23.28
N THR A 194 -22.73 1.46 -23.53
CA THR A 194 -21.94 0.80 -22.47
C THR A 194 -20.47 1.00 -22.77
N SER A 195 -19.79 1.78 -21.94
CA SER A 195 -18.39 2.09 -22.07
C SER A 195 -17.61 1.64 -20.83
N THR A 196 -16.29 1.56 -20.94
CA THR A 196 -15.41 1.16 -19.82
C THR A 196 -14.27 2.14 -19.67
N ALA A 197 -13.81 2.29 -18.43
CA ALA A 197 -12.53 2.90 -18.10
C ALA A 197 -11.77 1.95 -17.17
N THR A 198 -10.47 1.94 -17.27
CA THR A 198 -9.60 1.14 -16.43
C THR A 198 -8.94 2.03 -15.39
N VAL A 199 -8.84 1.52 -14.16
CA VAL A 199 -8.20 2.21 -13.04
C VAL A 199 -7.09 1.29 -12.51
N ALA A 200 -5.85 1.77 -12.53
CA ALA A 200 -4.75 1.15 -11.81
C ALA A 200 -4.44 1.97 -10.55
N VAL A 201 -4.17 1.27 -9.47
CA VAL A 201 -3.88 1.87 -8.16
C VAL A 201 -2.58 1.29 -7.65
N LEU A 202 -1.56 2.12 -7.58
CA LEU A 202 -0.19 1.73 -7.23
C LEU A 202 0.26 2.49 -5.97
N PRO A 203 0.97 1.83 -5.04
CA PRO A 203 1.58 2.55 -3.93
C PRO A 203 2.69 3.47 -4.45
N GLU A 204 2.83 4.66 -3.85
CA GLU A 204 3.98 5.51 -4.12
C GLU A 204 5.26 4.78 -3.72
N MET A 205 6.25 4.79 -4.62
CA MET A 205 7.55 4.18 -4.39
C MET A 205 8.45 5.11 -3.61
N GLU A 206 9.15 4.58 -2.64
CA GLU A 206 10.24 5.28 -1.97
C GLU A 206 11.44 5.37 -2.92
N GLU A 207 12.22 6.43 -2.77
CA GLU A 207 13.49 6.55 -3.51
C GLU A 207 14.41 5.37 -3.17
N VAL A 208 15.02 4.83 -4.20
CA VAL A 208 15.96 3.72 -4.06
C VAL A 208 17.24 4.22 -3.39
N ASP A 209 17.44 3.86 -2.14
CA ASP A 209 18.69 4.12 -1.41
C ASP A 209 19.57 2.87 -1.46
N VAL A 210 20.54 2.85 -2.36
CA VAL A 210 21.49 1.73 -2.48
C VAL A 210 22.62 1.89 -1.48
N GLN A 211 22.53 1.17 -0.37
CA GLN A 211 23.62 1.08 0.60
C GLN A 211 24.53 -0.12 0.26
N ILE A 212 25.79 0.18 -0.01
CA ILE A 212 26.82 -0.83 -0.33
C ILE A 212 27.61 -1.11 0.93
N ASP A 213 27.50 -2.31 1.50
CA ASP A 213 28.35 -2.74 2.61
C ASP A 213 29.75 -3.06 2.05
N PRO A 214 30.83 -2.43 2.57
CA PRO A 214 32.20 -2.74 2.17
C PRO A 214 32.59 -4.23 2.31
N LYS A 215 31.93 -4.99 3.17
CA LYS A 215 32.16 -6.45 3.36
C LYS A 215 31.70 -7.29 2.17
N ASP A 216 30.71 -6.78 1.43
CA ASP A 216 30.13 -7.43 0.26
C ASP A 216 30.94 -7.18 -1.02
N ILE A 217 32.00 -6.36 -0.93
CA ILE A 217 32.83 -6.04 -2.06
C ILE A 217 34.14 -6.84 -1.97
N GLU A 218 34.48 -7.55 -3.04
CA GLU A 218 35.78 -8.08 -3.29
C GLU A 218 36.56 -7.16 -4.24
N MET A 219 37.69 -6.63 -3.80
CA MET A 219 38.53 -5.77 -4.60
C MET A 219 39.76 -6.55 -5.14
N GLN A 220 39.92 -6.51 -6.44
CA GLN A 220 41.08 -7.06 -7.14
C GLN A 220 41.85 -5.94 -7.83
N VAL A 221 43.16 -5.95 -7.66
CA VAL A 221 44.05 -4.98 -8.25
C VAL A 221 44.93 -5.68 -9.31
N TYR A 222 45.03 -5.08 -10.48
CA TYR A 222 45.78 -5.65 -11.58
C TYR A 222 46.49 -4.56 -12.39
N ARG A 223 47.40 -4.96 -13.30
CA ARG A 223 48.08 -4.03 -14.19
C ARG A 223 47.17 -3.59 -15.31
N ALA A 224 47.13 -2.30 -15.58
CA ALA A 224 46.34 -1.78 -16.70
C ALA A 224 46.88 -2.34 -18.02
N SER A 225 45.98 -2.66 -18.95
CA SER A 225 46.29 -3.10 -20.30
C SER A 225 46.08 -1.96 -21.29
N GLY A 226 47.00 -1.76 -22.23
CA GLY A 226 46.88 -0.75 -23.30
C GLY A 226 48.19 -0.12 -23.70
N ALA A 227 48.16 0.75 -24.71
CA ALA A 227 49.30 1.53 -25.17
C ALA A 227 49.71 2.54 -24.09
N GLY A 228 50.85 2.33 -23.42
CA GLY A 228 51.33 3.20 -22.35
C GLY A 228 52.81 3.01 -22.05
N GLY A 229 53.40 4.00 -21.38
CA GLY A 229 54.80 3.99 -20.99
C GLY A 229 55.08 3.11 -19.76
N GLN A 230 56.25 3.30 -19.15
CA GLN A 230 56.78 2.49 -18.03
C GLN A 230 55.81 2.38 -16.83
N HIS A 231 54.97 3.38 -16.59
CA HIS A 231 54.00 3.42 -15.49
C HIS A 231 52.86 2.39 -15.67
N VAL A 232 52.30 2.24 -16.87
CA VAL A 232 51.23 1.28 -17.18
C VAL A 232 51.71 -0.17 -17.00
N ASN A 233 52.95 -0.44 -17.36
CA ASN A 233 53.54 -1.79 -17.36
C ASN A 233 54.11 -2.23 -15.99
N LYS A 234 54.42 -1.28 -15.10
CA LYS A 234 55.06 -1.58 -13.79
C LYS A 234 54.10 -1.45 -12.60
N THR A 235 53.13 -0.56 -12.63
CA THR A 235 52.21 -0.29 -11.51
C THR A 235 50.86 -0.98 -11.68
N SER A 236 50.41 -1.64 -10.61
CA SER A 236 49.05 -2.21 -10.55
C SER A 236 48.06 -1.14 -10.13
N SER A 237 47.67 -0.27 -11.06
CA SER A 237 46.73 0.86 -10.83
C SER A 237 45.29 0.52 -11.20
N ALA A 238 45.04 -0.51 -12.01
CA ALA A 238 43.71 -0.93 -12.39
C ALA A 238 43.01 -1.65 -11.23
N VAL A 239 41.72 -1.33 -11.06
CA VAL A 239 40.91 -1.88 -9.99
C VAL A 239 39.68 -2.58 -10.59
N ARG A 240 39.38 -3.76 -10.06
CA ARG A 240 38.12 -4.50 -10.32
C ARG A 240 37.44 -4.70 -8.98
N LEU A 241 36.16 -4.39 -8.94
CA LEU A 241 35.27 -4.67 -7.81
C LEU A 241 34.24 -5.72 -8.21
N ILE A 242 34.07 -6.68 -7.32
CA ILE A 242 33.06 -7.73 -7.46
C ILE A 242 32.10 -7.59 -6.27
N HIS A 243 30.85 -7.34 -6.53
CA HIS A 243 29.80 -7.34 -5.51
C HIS A 243 29.29 -8.76 -5.33
N LYS A 244 29.64 -9.39 -4.20
CA LYS A 244 29.38 -10.82 -3.93
C LYS A 244 27.89 -11.20 -4.01
N PRO A 245 26.95 -10.42 -3.41
CA PRO A 245 25.53 -10.82 -3.43
C PRO A 245 24.91 -10.78 -4.82
N SER A 246 25.24 -9.77 -5.65
CA SER A 246 24.66 -9.62 -7.01
C SER A 246 25.51 -10.22 -8.13
N GLY A 247 26.78 -10.57 -7.84
CA GLY A 247 27.74 -11.04 -8.85
C GLY A 247 28.19 -9.97 -9.85
N ILE A 248 27.85 -8.70 -9.64
CA ILE A 248 28.22 -7.61 -10.55
C ILE A 248 29.70 -7.35 -10.46
N VAL A 249 30.33 -7.26 -11.63
CA VAL A 249 31.75 -6.94 -11.77
C VAL A 249 31.90 -5.61 -12.48
N VAL A 250 32.63 -4.69 -11.88
CA VAL A 250 33.04 -3.41 -12.47
C VAL A 250 34.55 -3.28 -12.45
N ALA A 251 35.12 -2.69 -13.48
CA ALA A 251 36.56 -2.49 -13.58
C ALA A 251 36.88 -1.10 -14.13
N CYS A 252 37.90 -0.46 -13.60
CA CYS A 252 38.39 0.83 -14.05
C CYS A 252 39.90 0.85 -14.10
N GLN A 253 40.46 1.39 -15.21
CA GLN A 253 41.92 1.50 -15.43
C GLN A 253 42.29 2.85 -16.09
N GLU A 254 41.39 3.83 -16.02
CA GLU A 254 41.54 5.11 -16.74
C GLU A 254 42.53 6.05 -16.06
N GLU A 255 42.58 6.01 -14.73
CA GLU A 255 43.41 6.90 -13.96
C GLU A 255 44.79 6.27 -13.61
N ARG A 256 45.78 7.13 -13.37
CA ARG A 256 47.11 6.69 -12.93
C ARG A 256 47.12 6.25 -11.46
N SER A 257 46.22 6.75 -10.66
CA SER A 257 46.08 6.45 -9.24
C SER A 257 45.12 5.29 -9.00
N GLN A 258 45.56 4.27 -8.25
CA GLN A 258 44.73 3.17 -7.79
C GLN A 258 43.52 3.66 -6.97
N LEU A 259 43.73 4.70 -6.13
CA LEU A 259 42.67 5.27 -5.30
C LEU A 259 41.57 5.88 -6.16
N GLN A 260 41.93 6.65 -7.19
CA GLN A 260 40.95 7.25 -8.11
C GLN A 260 40.19 6.19 -8.91
N ASN A 261 40.86 5.13 -9.38
CA ASN A 261 40.21 4.01 -10.05
C ASN A 261 39.25 3.26 -9.10
N ARG A 262 39.64 3.09 -7.82
CA ARG A 262 38.75 2.51 -6.81
C ARG A 262 37.49 3.36 -6.61
N GLU A 263 37.60 4.67 -6.47
CA GLU A 263 36.49 5.58 -6.30
C GLU A 263 35.56 5.59 -7.53
N LYS A 264 36.14 5.55 -8.75
CA LYS A 264 35.37 5.41 -9.99
C LYS A 264 34.63 4.07 -10.03
N CYS A 265 35.29 2.97 -9.71
CA CYS A 265 34.65 1.65 -9.64
C CYS A 265 33.51 1.64 -8.61
N MET A 266 33.67 2.26 -7.44
CA MET A 266 32.61 2.35 -6.44
C MET A 266 31.39 3.11 -6.96
N ARG A 267 31.61 4.24 -7.63
CA ARG A 267 30.51 5.01 -8.28
C ARG A 267 29.83 4.21 -9.39
N MET A 268 30.60 3.52 -10.24
CA MET A 268 30.06 2.65 -11.29
C MET A 268 29.26 1.48 -10.70
N LEU A 269 29.73 0.89 -9.60
CA LEU A 269 29.03 -0.19 -8.92
C LEU A 269 27.71 0.32 -8.32
N ALA A 270 27.72 1.47 -7.64
CA ALA A 270 26.53 2.11 -7.09
C ALA A 270 25.50 2.40 -8.18
N SER A 271 25.94 2.96 -9.31
CA SER A 271 25.02 3.24 -10.45
C SER A 271 24.41 1.96 -11.02
N LYS A 272 25.17 0.89 -11.17
CA LYS A 272 24.66 -0.39 -11.68
C LYS A 272 23.68 -1.07 -10.71
N LEU A 273 23.99 -1.03 -9.41
CA LEU A 273 23.09 -1.56 -8.40
C LEU A 273 21.79 -0.77 -8.35
N TYR A 274 21.88 0.55 -8.44
CA TYR A 274 20.71 1.43 -8.53
C TYR A 274 19.84 1.12 -9.75
N GLU A 275 20.46 0.96 -10.93
CA GLU A 275 19.75 0.61 -12.18
C GLU A 275 19.00 -0.72 -12.05
N ILE A 276 19.65 -1.77 -11.54
CA ILE A 276 19.03 -3.09 -11.34
C ILE A 276 17.86 -3.02 -10.35
N GLU A 277 18.02 -2.30 -9.24
CA GLU A 277 16.94 -2.16 -8.26
C GLU A 277 15.77 -1.35 -8.82
N GLN A 278 16.07 -0.31 -9.60
CA GLN A 278 15.05 0.47 -10.31
C GLN A 278 14.28 -0.38 -11.32
N GLU A 279 14.99 -1.19 -12.13
CA GLU A 279 14.35 -2.11 -13.09
C GLU A 279 13.48 -3.16 -12.37
N ARG A 280 13.95 -3.70 -11.23
CA ARG A 280 13.18 -4.65 -10.42
C ARG A 280 11.87 -4.03 -9.95
N LEU A 281 11.92 -2.85 -9.35
CA LEU A 281 10.77 -2.13 -8.85
C LEU A 281 9.80 -1.74 -9.98
N GLN A 282 10.33 -1.31 -11.11
CA GLN A 282 9.52 -1.00 -12.28
C GLN A 282 8.81 -2.23 -12.82
N SER A 283 9.50 -3.37 -12.90
CA SER A 283 8.91 -4.65 -13.33
C SER A 283 7.81 -5.14 -12.38
N GLU A 284 8.00 -4.97 -11.06
CA GLU A 284 6.98 -5.27 -10.05
C GLU A 284 5.73 -4.40 -10.24
N ASN A 285 5.91 -3.09 -10.43
CA ASN A 285 4.81 -2.15 -10.68
C ASN A 285 4.08 -2.46 -11.99
N ASP A 286 4.82 -2.76 -13.06
CA ASP A 286 4.22 -3.14 -14.34
C ASP A 286 3.44 -4.46 -14.22
N GLY A 287 3.93 -5.39 -13.42
CA GLY A 287 3.21 -6.62 -13.07
C GLY A 287 1.90 -6.32 -12.33
N MET A 288 1.94 -5.48 -11.30
CA MET A 288 0.75 -5.05 -10.55
C MET A 288 -0.25 -4.35 -11.47
N ARG A 289 0.21 -3.38 -12.27
CA ARG A 289 -0.63 -2.63 -13.23
C ARG A 289 -1.35 -3.59 -14.20
N ARG A 290 -0.62 -4.52 -14.81
CA ARG A 290 -1.20 -5.49 -15.75
C ARG A 290 -2.23 -6.39 -15.08
N SER A 291 -2.00 -6.84 -13.86
CA SER A 291 -2.96 -7.69 -13.13
C SER A 291 -4.25 -6.95 -12.77
N GLN A 292 -4.18 -5.63 -12.50
CA GLN A 292 -5.32 -4.81 -12.14
C GLN A 292 -6.18 -4.41 -13.36
N VAL A 293 -5.53 -4.04 -14.46
CA VAL A 293 -6.22 -3.49 -15.65
C VAL A 293 -6.79 -4.59 -16.54
N GLY A 294 -6.17 -5.78 -16.55
CA GLY A 294 -6.57 -6.88 -17.43
C GLY A 294 -6.58 -6.46 -18.91
N THR A 295 -7.62 -6.83 -19.65
CA THR A 295 -7.81 -6.44 -21.06
C THR A 295 -8.67 -5.17 -21.23
N GLY A 296 -9.25 -4.64 -20.14
CA GLY A 296 -10.17 -3.51 -20.17
C GLY A 296 -11.53 -3.79 -20.81
N MET A 297 -11.84 -5.05 -21.09
CA MET A 297 -13.09 -5.44 -21.72
C MET A 297 -14.29 -5.34 -20.77
N ARG A 298 -15.50 -5.18 -21.34
CA ARG A 298 -16.76 -5.00 -20.59
C ARG A 298 -17.12 -6.15 -19.65
N ASN A 299 -16.62 -7.36 -19.89
CA ASN A 299 -16.86 -8.56 -19.07
C ASN A 299 -16.01 -8.58 -17.79
N GLU A 300 -14.86 -7.91 -17.77
CA GLU A 300 -13.93 -7.86 -16.62
C GLU A 300 -14.33 -6.83 -15.58
N ARG A 301 -15.49 -6.20 -15.73
CA ARG A 301 -15.96 -5.14 -14.85
C ARG A 301 -15.96 -5.53 -13.38
N ILE A 302 -15.37 -4.70 -12.54
CA ILE A 302 -15.52 -4.75 -11.07
C ILE A 302 -16.78 -4.03 -10.62
N ARG A 303 -17.13 -2.89 -11.28
CA ARG A 303 -18.24 -2.04 -10.89
C ARG A 303 -19.00 -1.51 -12.12
N THR A 304 -20.32 -1.37 -11.97
CA THR A 304 -21.19 -0.80 -13.01
C THR A 304 -21.92 0.43 -12.50
N TYR A 305 -21.78 1.52 -13.23
CA TYR A 305 -22.47 2.79 -13.03
C TYR A 305 -23.63 2.89 -14.03
N ASN A 306 -24.87 2.74 -13.58
CA ASN A 306 -26.08 2.78 -14.42
C ASN A 306 -26.85 4.07 -14.16
N PHE A 307 -26.63 5.07 -15.01
CA PHE A 307 -27.24 6.39 -14.89
C PHE A 307 -28.76 6.36 -15.11
N PRO A 308 -29.33 5.67 -16.13
CA PRO A 308 -30.77 5.58 -16.28
C PRO A 308 -31.53 5.02 -15.08
N GLN A 309 -30.87 4.16 -14.29
CA GLN A 309 -31.48 3.56 -13.10
C GLN A 309 -31.00 4.22 -11.79
N GLY A 310 -30.11 5.24 -11.86
CA GLY A 310 -29.59 5.93 -10.69
C GLY A 310 -28.77 5.03 -9.74
N ARG A 311 -28.24 3.89 -10.23
CA ARG A 311 -27.60 2.88 -9.38
C ARG A 311 -26.16 2.61 -9.73
N VAL A 312 -25.38 2.26 -8.70
CA VAL A 312 -24.02 1.71 -8.80
C VAL A 312 -24.03 0.31 -8.19
N THR A 313 -23.45 -0.65 -8.90
CA THR A 313 -23.34 -2.05 -8.44
C THR A 313 -21.88 -2.47 -8.46
N ASP A 314 -21.32 -2.84 -7.28
CA ASP A 314 -20.03 -3.51 -7.19
C ASP A 314 -20.23 -5.02 -7.27
N HIS A 315 -19.64 -5.64 -8.28
CA HIS A 315 -19.86 -7.07 -8.59
C HIS A 315 -19.04 -8.01 -7.72
N ARG A 316 -18.01 -7.50 -7.04
CA ARG A 316 -17.13 -8.32 -6.17
C ARG A 316 -17.85 -8.75 -4.90
N VAL A 317 -18.68 -7.86 -4.35
CA VAL A 317 -19.45 -8.08 -3.11
C VAL A 317 -20.97 -8.09 -3.33
N GLY A 318 -21.43 -7.89 -4.58
CA GLY A 318 -22.85 -7.86 -4.92
C GLY A 318 -23.61 -6.64 -4.35
N LEU A 319 -22.90 -5.61 -3.89
CA LEU A 319 -23.50 -4.41 -3.30
C LEU A 319 -24.10 -3.52 -4.39
N THR A 320 -25.36 -3.10 -4.21
CA THR A 320 -26.05 -2.18 -5.11
C THR A 320 -26.58 -0.98 -4.34
N LEU A 321 -26.17 0.23 -4.75
CA LEU A 321 -26.58 1.51 -4.16
C LEU A 321 -27.33 2.37 -5.18
N TYR A 322 -28.47 2.95 -4.78
CA TYR A 322 -29.35 3.78 -5.64
C TYR A 322 -29.12 5.28 -5.42
N ARG A 323 -27.85 5.70 -5.44
CA ARG A 323 -27.42 7.09 -5.20
C ARG A 323 -26.19 7.45 -6.05
N ILE A 324 -26.32 7.24 -7.37
CA ILE A 324 -25.21 7.41 -8.30
C ILE A 324 -24.62 8.83 -8.24
N ASP A 325 -25.43 9.88 -8.10
CA ASP A 325 -24.97 11.27 -8.06
C ASP A 325 -24.08 11.52 -6.85
N SER A 326 -24.48 11.05 -5.66
CA SER A 326 -23.67 11.15 -4.44
C SER A 326 -22.33 10.40 -4.59
N ILE A 327 -22.36 9.21 -5.20
CA ILE A 327 -21.17 8.41 -5.45
C ILE A 327 -20.23 9.14 -6.42
N MET A 328 -20.76 9.71 -7.51
CA MET A 328 -19.97 10.49 -8.47
C MET A 328 -19.41 11.80 -7.86
N ASP A 329 -19.99 12.28 -6.77
CA ASP A 329 -19.48 13.37 -5.95
C ASP A 329 -18.56 12.90 -4.80
N GLY A 330 -18.03 11.66 -4.91
CA GLY A 330 -16.99 11.12 -4.04
C GLY A 330 -17.52 10.49 -2.74
N ASP A 331 -18.79 10.04 -2.68
CA ASP A 331 -19.32 9.30 -1.53
C ASP A 331 -19.19 7.78 -1.78
N ILE A 332 -17.96 7.29 -1.75
CA ILE A 332 -17.60 5.88 -2.04
C ILE A 332 -17.25 5.06 -0.80
N ASP A 333 -17.30 5.64 0.40
CA ASP A 333 -16.89 4.98 1.64
C ASP A 333 -17.66 3.68 1.93
N GLU A 334 -18.97 3.64 1.67
CA GLU A 334 -19.75 2.43 1.92
C GLU A 334 -19.28 1.26 1.05
N ILE A 335 -18.93 1.53 -0.22
CA ILE A 335 -18.41 0.52 -1.13
C ILE A 335 -17.04 0.03 -0.66
N ILE A 336 -16.14 0.97 -0.32
CA ILE A 336 -14.80 0.65 0.17
C ILE A 336 -14.87 -0.16 1.46
N ASN A 337 -15.73 0.23 2.41
CA ASN A 337 -15.89 -0.48 3.68
C ASN A 337 -16.44 -1.90 3.48
N ALA A 338 -17.42 -2.08 2.58
CA ALA A 338 -17.96 -3.39 2.27
C ALA A 338 -16.88 -4.32 1.65
N LEU A 339 -16.03 -3.79 0.77
CA LEU A 339 -14.93 -4.52 0.17
C LEU A 339 -13.85 -4.87 1.20
N ALA A 340 -13.48 -3.93 2.06
CA ALA A 340 -12.51 -4.16 3.13
C ALA A 340 -13.00 -5.23 4.11
N THR A 341 -14.30 -5.18 4.49
CA THR A 341 -14.90 -6.19 5.37
C THR A 341 -14.92 -7.58 4.72
N ALA A 342 -15.23 -7.66 3.43
CA ALA A 342 -15.23 -8.92 2.69
C ALA A 342 -13.82 -9.53 2.62
N ASP A 343 -12.79 -8.73 2.34
CA ASP A 343 -11.38 -9.16 2.32
C ASP A 343 -10.92 -9.64 3.71
N GLN A 344 -11.26 -8.89 4.78
CA GLN A 344 -10.97 -9.29 6.16
C GLN A 344 -11.60 -10.64 6.50
N ALA A 345 -12.86 -10.85 6.14
CA ALA A 345 -13.56 -12.12 6.36
C ALA A 345 -12.91 -13.29 5.59
N GLU A 346 -12.44 -13.05 4.37
CA GLU A 346 -11.72 -14.05 3.58
C GLU A 346 -10.36 -14.38 4.18
N ARG A 347 -9.59 -13.38 4.60
CA ARG A 347 -8.29 -13.56 5.27
C ARG A 347 -8.43 -14.31 6.58
N LEU A 348 -9.46 -14.03 7.39
CA LEU A 348 -9.76 -14.77 8.61
C LEU A 348 -10.07 -16.25 8.33
N LYS A 349 -10.86 -16.55 7.31
CA LYS A 349 -11.15 -17.94 6.89
C LYS A 349 -9.87 -18.67 6.45
N ASN A 350 -8.97 -17.99 5.77
CA ASN A 350 -7.71 -18.57 5.31
C ASN A 350 -6.70 -18.76 6.45
N ALA A 351 -6.71 -17.89 7.45
CA ALA A 351 -5.87 -17.99 8.65
C ALA A 351 -6.34 -19.08 9.63
N ALA A 352 -7.60 -19.51 9.52
CA ALA A 352 -8.20 -20.56 10.34
C ALA A 352 -8.01 -21.99 9.76
N LYS A 353 -7.53 -22.09 8.51
CA LYS A 353 -7.15 -23.36 7.85
C LYS A 353 -5.69 -23.69 8.13
#